data_2e49ebb5a7fb4bcda14e15078b5a30b3
#
_entry.id   2e49ebb5a7fb4bcda14e15078b5a30b3
#
_cell.length_a   1.000
_cell.length_b   1.000
_cell.length_c   1.000
_cell.angle_alpha   90.00
_cell.angle_beta   90.00
_cell.angle_gamma   90.00
#
_symmetry.space_group_name_H-M   'P 1'
#
loop_
_entity.id
_entity.type
_entity.pdbx_description
1 polymer ?
#
loop_
_entity_poly.entity_id
_entity_poly.type
_entity_poly.pdbx_seq_one_letter_code
_entity_poly.pdbx_strand_id
1 'polypeptide(L)'
;RTRQIDLVQVHNLQDTHTQLRLLREQKAAGRIRYIGITHYREPAQDDLLATLRREPGIDFVQVNYSVGERQAEKRLLPWCADRGVAVLINRPFARGQLLSRVRDQPLPDWAIELDATSWAQLLLKFILAQPAVTTVIPATSNPRYMADNLLAGQGRLPDAGQCERIAAAFA
;
A
#
# COMPACT_ATOMS: atom_id res chain seq x y z
N ARG A 1 -13.63 -14.43 -19.52
CA ARG A 1 -12.96 -15.51 -18.73
C ARG A 1 -11.45 -15.36 -18.93
N THR A 2 -10.66 -15.28 -17.85
CA THR A 2 -9.21 -15.31 -17.94
C THR A 2 -8.69 -16.74 -17.84
N ARG A 3 -7.55 -17.02 -18.48
CA ARG A 3 -6.84 -18.32 -18.36
C ARG A 3 -5.77 -18.28 -17.27
N GLN A 4 -5.37 -17.10 -16.84
CA GLN A 4 -4.32 -16.87 -15.85
C GLN A 4 -4.76 -15.77 -14.89
N ILE A 5 -4.47 -15.95 -13.61
CA ILE A 5 -4.65 -14.92 -12.57
C ILE A 5 -3.33 -14.18 -12.39
N ASP A 6 -3.36 -12.84 -12.36
CA ASP A 6 -2.13 -12.07 -12.25
C ASP A 6 -1.49 -12.19 -10.86
N LEU A 7 -2.26 -12.09 -9.78
CA LEU A 7 -1.74 -12.16 -8.41
C LEU A 7 -2.68 -12.93 -7.48
N VAL A 8 -2.13 -13.88 -6.74
CA VAL A 8 -2.82 -14.54 -5.62
C VAL A 8 -1.98 -14.39 -4.36
N GLN A 9 -2.61 -14.03 -3.24
CA GLN A 9 -1.93 -13.76 -1.97
C GLN A 9 -2.45 -14.64 -0.85
N VAL A 10 -1.54 -15.13 0.00
CA VAL A 10 -1.91 -15.79 1.27
C VAL A 10 -2.49 -14.75 2.21
N HIS A 11 -3.75 -14.92 2.61
CA HIS A 11 -4.47 -13.96 3.42
C HIS A 11 -4.07 -14.04 4.90
N ASN A 12 -3.62 -12.92 5.47
CA ASN A 12 -3.29 -12.77 6.89
C ASN A 12 -2.32 -13.83 7.45
N LEU A 13 -1.39 -14.31 6.61
CA LEU A 13 -0.39 -15.33 6.95
C LEU A 13 -1.00 -16.65 7.47
N GLN A 14 -2.26 -16.95 7.13
CA GLN A 14 -2.91 -18.18 7.56
C GLN A 14 -2.37 -19.38 6.79
N ASP A 15 -1.91 -20.41 7.51
CA ASP A 15 -1.34 -21.64 6.93
C ASP A 15 -0.35 -21.35 5.78
N THR A 16 0.54 -20.39 6.02
CA THR A 16 1.42 -19.79 5.00
C THR A 16 2.24 -20.84 4.26
N HIS A 17 2.75 -21.86 4.98
CA HIS A 17 3.59 -22.89 4.39
C HIS A 17 2.84 -23.70 3.33
N THR A 18 1.68 -24.24 3.68
CA THR A 18 0.83 -25.05 2.76
C THR A 18 0.34 -24.20 1.59
N GLN A 19 -0.14 -22.99 1.90
CA GLN A 19 -0.67 -22.08 0.88
C GLN A 19 0.42 -21.68 -0.14
N LEU A 20 1.60 -21.28 0.30
CA LEU A 20 2.69 -20.90 -0.61
C LEU A 20 3.16 -22.08 -1.46
N ARG A 21 3.22 -23.30 -0.92
CA ARG A 21 3.53 -24.49 -1.70
C ARG A 21 2.54 -24.67 -2.86
N LEU A 22 1.25 -24.64 -2.56
CA LEU A 22 0.18 -24.74 -3.56
C LEU A 22 0.24 -23.61 -4.60
N LEU A 23 0.47 -22.37 -4.17
CA LEU A 23 0.58 -21.23 -5.06
C LEU A 23 1.80 -21.33 -5.99
N ARG A 24 2.94 -21.86 -5.50
CA ARG A 24 4.12 -22.13 -6.33
C ARG A 24 3.84 -23.19 -7.40
N GLU A 25 3.09 -24.25 -7.07
CA GLU A 25 2.65 -25.26 -8.04
C GLU A 25 1.74 -24.64 -9.13
N GLN A 26 0.80 -23.76 -8.74
CA GLN A 26 -0.07 -23.05 -9.69
C GLN A 26 0.71 -22.06 -10.56
N LYS A 27 1.71 -21.39 -9.98
CA LYS A 27 2.61 -20.47 -10.72
C LYS A 27 3.46 -21.26 -11.73
N ALA A 28 4.06 -22.37 -11.33
CA ALA A 28 4.81 -23.26 -12.23
C ALA A 28 3.96 -23.82 -13.37
N ALA A 29 2.66 -24.08 -13.11
CA ALA A 29 1.71 -24.52 -14.12
C ALA A 29 1.16 -23.39 -15.02
N GLY A 30 1.65 -22.14 -14.85
CA GLY A 30 1.23 -20.98 -15.65
C GLY A 30 -0.18 -20.47 -15.35
N ARG A 31 -0.84 -20.95 -14.29
CA ARG A 31 -2.19 -20.52 -13.90
C ARG A 31 -2.18 -19.23 -13.08
N ILE A 32 -1.09 -18.94 -12.41
CA ILE A 32 -0.85 -17.72 -11.65
C ILE A 32 0.44 -17.09 -12.16
N ARG A 33 0.48 -15.74 -12.29
CA ARG A 33 1.69 -15.02 -12.68
C ARG A 33 2.55 -14.67 -11.48
N TYR A 34 1.95 -14.12 -10.43
CA TYR A 34 2.62 -13.65 -9.21
C TYR A 34 1.95 -14.22 -7.97
N ILE A 35 2.76 -14.46 -6.95
CA ILE A 35 2.30 -14.88 -5.62
C ILE A 35 2.71 -13.86 -4.57
N GLY A 36 1.91 -13.73 -3.53
CA GLY A 36 2.17 -12.76 -2.46
C GLY A 36 1.66 -13.21 -1.11
N ILE A 37 1.93 -12.38 -0.12
CA ILE A 37 1.41 -12.50 1.25
C ILE A 37 0.81 -11.18 1.68
N THR A 38 -0.15 -11.22 2.60
CA THR A 38 -0.79 -10.00 3.09
C THR A 38 -1.09 -10.07 4.58
N HIS A 39 -1.03 -8.92 5.22
CA HIS A 39 -1.62 -8.68 6.53
C HIS A 39 -2.05 -7.22 6.66
N TYR A 40 -3.08 -6.96 7.50
CA TYR A 40 -3.66 -5.63 7.64
C TYR A 40 -3.39 -5.00 9.02
N ARG A 41 -2.71 -5.70 9.92
CA ARG A 41 -2.42 -5.22 11.28
C ARG A 41 -0.96 -4.81 11.38
N GLU A 42 -0.71 -3.65 11.98
CA GLU A 42 0.63 -3.13 12.19
C GLU A 42 1.55 -4.09 12.98
N PRO A 43 1.10 -4.72 14.10
CA PRO A 43 1.93 -5.68 14.83
C PRO A 43 2.36 -6.89 14.01
N ALA A 44 1.66 -7.24 12.94
CA ALA A 44 2.02 -8.38 12.08
C ALA A 44 3.05 -8.03 10.99
N GLN A 45 3.55 -6.80 10.93
CA GLN A 45 4.56 -6.42 9.95
C GLN A 45 5.90 -7.13 10.15
N ASP A 46 6.25 -7.44 11.39
CA ASP A 46 7.45 -8.24 11.68
C ASP A 46 7.27 -9.70 11.23
N ASP A 47 6.07 -10.26 11.36
CA ASP A 47 5.75 -11.60 10.85
C ASP A 47 5.77 -11.66 9.31
N LEU A 48 5.27 -10.60 8.63
CA LEU A 48 5.42 -10.45 7.18
C LEU A 48 6.89 -10.46 6.77
N LEU A 49 7.72 -9.66 7.43
CA LEU A 49 9.15 -9.58 7.14
C LEU A 49 9.88 -10.91 7.44
N ALA A 50 9.55 -11.57 8.55
CA ALA A 50 10.09 -12.87 8.88
C ALA A 50 9.71 -13.94 7.83
N THR A 51 8.46 -13.90 7.35
CA THR A 51 7.97 -14.79 6.29
C THR A 51 8.69 -14.53 4.96
N LEU A 52 8.83 -13.27 4.54
CA LEU A 52 9.55 -12.90 3.32
C LEU A 52 11.02 -13.38 3.34
N ARG A 53 11.67 -13.33 4.52
CA ARG A 53 13.05 -13.80 4.70
C ARG A 53 13.18 -15.32 4.62
N ARG A 54 12.21 -16.04 5.13
CA ARG A 54 12.21 -17.50 5.19
C ARG A 54 11.73 -18.15 3.90
N GLU A 55 10.78 -17.54 3.21
CA GLU A 55 10.07 -18.10 2.07
C GLU A 55 10.49 -17.40 0.76
N PRO A 56 11.42 -17.97 -0.01
CA PRO A 56 11.88 -17.34 -1.25
C PRO A 56 10.80 -17.33 -2.34
N GLY A 57 10.93 -16.42 -3.30
CA GLY A 57 10.09 -16.38 -4.50
C GLY A 57 8.70 -15.79 -4.27
N ILE A 58 8.49 -15.03 -3.18
CA ILE A 58 7.30 -14.18 -2.99
C ILE A 58 7.52 -12.90 -3.79
N ASP A 59 6.60 -12.62 -4.73
CA ASP A 59 6.69 -11.46 -5.63
C ASP A 59 6.09 -10.20 -5.00
N PHE A 60 5.05 -10.35 -4.15
CA PHE A 60 4.29 -9.23 -3.60
C PHE A 60 4.06 -9.34 -2.10
N VAL A 61 4.09 -8.21 -1.43
CA VAL A 61 3.55 -8.07 -0.06
C VAL A 61 2.48 -6.98 -0.04
N GLN A 62 1.36 -7.26 0.64
CA GLN A 62 0.33 -6.26 0.88
C GLN A 62 0.28 -5.94 2.36
N VAL A 63 0.40 -4.66 2.71
CA VAL A 63 0.56 -4.17 4.07
C VAL A 63 -0.16 -2.84 4.26
N ASN A 64 -0.59 -2.54 5.48
CA ASN A 64 -1.09 -1.22 5.84
C ASN A 64 0.05 -0.20 5.96
N TYR A 65 -0.17 0.96 5.38
CA TYR A 65 0.72 2.11 5.47
C TYR A 65 -0.06 3.40 5.18
N SER A 66 0.13 4.42 6.01
CA SER A 66 -0.50 5.73 5.88
C SER A 66 0.23 6.77 6.73
N VAL A 67 -0.17 8.02 6.68
CA VAL A 67 0.37 9.07 7.57
C VAL A 67 0.20 8.74 9.07
N GLY A 68 -0.83 7.96 9.43
CA GLY A 68 -1.10 7.54 10.82
C GLY A 68 -0.52 6.17 11.18
N GLU A 69 -0.02 5.39 10.23
CA GLU A 69 0.52 4.04 10.43
C GLU A 69 1.82 3.89 9.65
N ARG A 70 2.93 4.40 10.20
CA ARG A 70 4.24 4.52 9.53
C ARG A 70 5.26 3.42 9.90
N GLN A 71 4.88 2.42 10.66
CA GLN A 71 5.80 1.37 11.13
C GLN A 71 6.52 0.63 9.99
N ALA A 72 5.86 0.46 8.84
CA ALA A 72 6.44 -0.21 7.68
C ALA A 72 7.71 0.48 7.14
N GLU A 73 7.84 1.80 7.29
CA GLU A 73 9.01 2.58 6.86
C GLU A 73 10.32 2.13 7.52
N LYS A 74 10.23 1.60 8.75
CA LYS A 74 11.42 1.28 9.54
C LYS A 74 12.18 0.06 9.02
N ARG A 75 11.49 -0.96 8.55
CA ARG A 75 12.12 -2.25 8.23
C ARG A 75 11.54 -2.92 6.99
N LEU A 76 10.21 -3.01 6.88
CA LEU A 76 9.56 -3.81 5.83
C LEU A 76 9.73 -3.17 4.45
N LEU A 77 9.41 -1.89 4.30
CA LEU A 77 9.52 -1.19 3.02
C LEU A 77 10.96 -1.14 2.50
N PRO A 78 11.99 -0.75 3.29
CA PRO A 78 13.37 -0.80 2.84
C PRO A 78 13.80 -2.20 2.41
N TRP A 79 13.44 -3.23 3.18
CA TRP A 79 13.78 -4.62 2.83
C TRP A 79 13.14 -5.05 1.50
N CYS A 80 11.89 -4.67 1.25
CA CYS A 80 11.20 -4.96 -0.01
C CYS A 80 11.87 -4.28 -1.21
N ALA A 81 12.25 -3.01 -1.05
CA ALA A 81 12.97 -2.26 -2.08
C ALA A 81 14.31 -2.93 -2.44
N ASP A 82 15.10 -3.32 -1.45
CA ASP A 82 16.39 -3.97 -1.63
C ASP A 82 16.30 -5.34 -2.32
N ARG A 83 15.16 -6.00 -2.21
CA ARG A 83 14.93 -7.36 -2.74
C ARG A 83 14.02 -7.42 -3.95
N GLY A 84 13.53 -6.30 -4.43
CA GLY A 84 12.62 -6.23 -5.58
C GLY A 84 11.26 -6.87 -5.32
N VAL A 85 10.81 -6.91 -4.05
CA VAL A 85 9.46 -7.36 -3.69
C VAL A 85 8.49 -6.20 -3.87
N ALA A 86 7.49 -6.37 -4.71
CA ALA A 86 6.48 -5.35 -4.95
C ALA A 86 5.56 -5.15 -3.74
N VAL A 87 5.22 -3.90 -3.45
CA VAL A 87 4.44 -3.53 -2.27
C VAL A 87 3.08 -2.94 -2.66
N LEU A 88 2.01 -3.57 -2.19
CA LEU A 88 0.64 -3.03 -2.27
C LEU A 88 0.25 -2.45 -0.92
N ILE A 89 -0.25 -1.21 -0.91
CA ILE A 89 -0.70 -0.57 0.33
C ILE A 89 -2.21 -0.68 0.47
N ASN A 90 -2.65 -1.32 1.55
CA ASN A 90 -4.04 -1.31 1.99
C ASN A 90 -4.28 -0.26 3.08
N ARG A 91 -5.55 0.05 3.36
CA ARG A 91 -6.00 0.99 4.42
C ARG A 91 -5.36 2.38 4.35
N PRO A 92 -5.19 3.00 3.18
CA PRO A 92 -4.50 4.28 3.04
C PRO A 92 -5.14 5.40 3.85
N PHE A 93 -6.42 5.28 4.19
CA PHE A 93 -7.19 6.25 4.97
C PHE A 93 -7.53 5.77 6.40
N ALA A 94 -6.84 4.74 6.92
CA ALA A 94 -7.12 4.14 8.23
C ALA A 94 -8.64 3.86 8.41
N ARG A 95 -9.26 3.17 7.45
CA ARG A 95 -10.72 2.92 7.40
C ARG A 95 -11.57 4.19 7.38
N GLY A 96 -11.08 5.27 6.80
CA GLY A 96 -11.76 6.56 6.72
C GLY A 96 -11.53 7.49 7.91
N GLN A 97 -10.85 7.04 8.97
CA GLN A 97 -10.57 7.86 10.15
C GLN A 97 -9.74 9.11 9.80
N LEU A 98 -8.74 8.98 8.93
CA LEU A 98 -7.94 10.12 8.49
C LEU A 98 -8.77 11.15 7.74
N LEU A 99 -9.66 10.73 6.85
CA LEU A 99 -10.56 11.64 6.14
C LEU A 99 -11.58 12.30 7.08
N SER A 100 -12.03 11.58 8.11
CA SER A 100 -12.93 12.15 9.11
C SER A 100 -12.28 13.28 9.92
N ARG A 101 -10.98 13.20 10.19
CA ARG A 101 -10.24 14.26 10.93
C ARG A 101 -10.18 15.59 10.17
N VAL A 102 -10.19 15.54 8.84
CA VAL A 102 -10.03 16.72 7.97
C VAL A 102 -11.32 17.09 7.23
N ARG A 103 -12.45 16.49 7.61
CA ARG A 103 -13.74 16.70 6.91
C ARG A 103 -14.12 18.17 6.79
N ASP A 104 -13.95 18.91 7.88
CA ASP A 104 -14.36 20.32 8.00
C ASP A 104 -13.15 21.27 7.87
N GLN A 105 -12.00 20.75 7.47
CA GLN A 105 -10.80 21.56 7.28
C GLN A 105 -10.64 21.92 5.80
N PRO A 106 -10.35 23.18 5.48
CA PRO A 106 -9.99 23.55 4.13
C PRO A 106 -8.72 22.82 3.69
N LEU A 107 -8.63 22.53 2.41
CA LEU A 107 -7.38 22.05 1.84
C LEU A 107 -6.30 23.13 2.01
N PRO A 108 -5.09 22.81 2.48
CA PRO A 108 -4.07 23.81 2.67
C PRO A 108 -3.61 24.42 1.34
N ASP A 109 -3.30 25.72 1.32
CA ASP A 109 -2.91 26.44 0.10
C ASP A 109 -1.72 25.80 -0.64
N TRP A 110 -0.80 25.19 0.11
CA TRP A 110 0.36 24.50 -0.47
C TRP A 110 0.01 23.18 -1.19
N ALA A 111 -1.21 22.66 -1.08
CA ALA A 111 -1.64 21.46 -1.80
C ALA A 111 -1.49 21.62 -3.33
N ILE A 112 -1.60 22.84 -3.83
CA ILE A 112 -1.39 23.18 -5.24
C ILE A 112 0.04 22.87 -5.71
N GLU A 113 1.04 22.92 -4.82
CA GLU A 113 2.42 22.55 -5.12
C GLU A 113 2.55 21.07 -5.54
N LEU A 114 1.59 20.25 -5.12
CA LEU A 114 1.50 18.82 -5.41
C LEU A 114 0.39 18.48 -6.42
N ASP A 115 -0.19 19.46 -7.08
CA ASP A 115 -1.32 19.27 -7.99
C ASP A 115 -2.50 18.52 -7.32
N ALA A 116 -2.67 18.70 -5.99
CA ALA A 116 -3.70 18.04 -5.20
C ALA A 116 -4.91 18.97 -4.97
N THR A 117 -6.10 18.44 -5.21
CA THR A 117 -7.36 19.17 -5.06
C THR A 117 -8.26 18.61 -3.95
N SER A 118 -7.80 17.57 -3.26
CA SER A 118 -8.49 16.99 -2.11
C SER A 118 -7.54 16.43 -1.07
N TRP A 119 -8.01 16.31 0.17
CA TRP A 119 -7.29 15.63 1.24
C TRP A 119 -6.99 14.16 0.93
N ALA A 120 -7.89 13.48 0.21
CA ALA A 120 -7.68 12.11 -0.22
C ALA A 120 -6.46 12.00 -1.15
N GLN A 121 -6.32 12.94 -2.09
CA GLN A 121 -5.15 12.99 -2.98
C GLN A 121 -3.86 13.25 -2.20
N LEU A 122 -3.84 14.18 -1.23
CA LEU A 122 -2.65 14.42 -0.40
C LEU A 122 -2.22 13.17 0.38
N LEU A 123 -3.18 12.47 1.01
CA LEU A 123 -2.92 11.24 1.75
C LEU A 123 -2.38 10.12 0.84
N LEU A 124 -2.92 9.99 -0.36
CA LEU A 124 -2.44 9.00 -1.33
C LEU A 124 -1.07 9.38 -1.89
N LYS A 125 -0.83 10.66 -2.19
CA LYS A 125 0.48 11.13 -2.65
C LYS A 125 1.58 10.93 -1.61
N PHE A 126 1.29 11.11 -0.32
CA PHE A 126 2.19 10.74 0.78
C PHE A 126 2.63 9.28 0.69
N ILE A 127 1.70 8.38 0.43
CA ILE A 127 1.98 6.95 0.30
C ILE A 127 2.79 6.66 -0.97
N LEU A 128 2.38 7.25 -2.10
CA LEU A 128 3.02 7.06 -3.40
C LEU A 128 4.43 7.66 -3.49
N ALA A 129 4.75 8.64 -2.64
CA ALA A 129 6.09 9.21 -2.54
C ALA A 129 7.12 8.24 -1.93
N GLN A 130 6.66 7.17 -1.24
CA GLN A 130 7.55 6.15 -0.70
C GLN A 130 8.09 5.25 -1.83
N PRO A 131 9.42 5.26 -2.12
CA PRO A 131 9.97 4.56 -3.30
C PRO A 131 9.73 3.06 -3.33
N ALA A 132 9.53 2.42 -2.17
CA ALA A 132 9.25 1.00 -2.07
C ALA A 132 7.80 0.64 -2.48
N VAL A 133 6.89 1.61 -2.53
CA VAL A 133 5.47 1.37 -2.82
C VAL A 133 5.25 1.20 -4.31
N THR A 134 4.68 0.05 -4.70
CA THR A 134 4.32 -0.23 -6.09
C THR A 134 2.94 0.35 -6.43
N THR A 135 1.97 0.19 -5.52
CA THR A 135 0.62 0.71 -5.72
C THR A 135 -0.13 0.80 -4.39
N VAL A 136 -1.18 1.61 -4.39
CA VAL A 136 -2.12 1.78 -3.27
C VAL A 136 -3.52 1.38 -3.71
N ILE A 137 -4.27 0.71 -2.83
CA ILE A 137 -5.62 0.19 -3.12
C ILE A 137 -6.70 0.87 -2.25
N PRO A 138 -7.08 2.12 -2.53
CA PRO A 138 -8.14 2.83 -1.83
C PRO A 138 -9.51 2.30 -2.27
N ALA A 139 -10.10 1.42 -1.48
CA ALA A 139 -11.40 0.87 -1.80
C ALA A 139 -12.53 1.87 -1.52
N THR A 140 -13.46 2.03 -2.46
CA THR A 140 -14.67 2.83 -2.31
C THR A 140 -15.79 2.29 -3.22
N SER A 141 -17.03 2.40 -2.76
CA SER A 141 -18.23 2.11 -3.58
C SER A 141 -18.73 3.33 -4.36
N ASN A 142 -18.17 4.52 -4.08
CA ASN A 142 -18.59 5.75 -4.75
C ASN A 142 -17.67 6.05 -5.95
N PRO A 143 -18.20 6.05 -7.20
CA PRO A 143 -17.39 6.31 -8.39
C PRO A 143 -16.70 7.68 -8.40
N ARG A 144 -17.31 8.70 -7.78
CA ARG A 144 -16.71 10.04 -7.67
C ARG A 144 -15.45 10.02 -6.81
N TYR A 145 -15.47 9.28 -5.68
CA TYR A 145 -14.29 9.12 -4.84
C TYR A 145 -13.21 8.28 -5.53
N MET A 146 -13.59 7.31 -6.35
CA MET A 146 -12.61 6.58 -7.14
C MET A 146 -11.94 7.49 -8.17
N ALA A 147 -12.71 8.32 -8.89
CA ALA A 147 -12.16 9.29 -9.83
C ALA A 147 -11.21 10.28 -9.14
N ASP A 148 -11.57 10.79 -7.95
CA ASP A 148 -10.73 11.67 -7.15
C ASP A 148 -9.43 10.97 -6.70
N ASN A 149 -9.53 9.74 -6.19
CA ASN A 149 -8.39 8.95 -5.77
C ASN A 149 -7.39 8.69 -6.92
N LEU A 150 -7.87 8.46 -8.13
CA LEU A 150 -7.02 8.22 -9.31
C LEU A 150 -6.15 9.43 -9.66
N LEU A 151 -6.61 10.64 -9.39
CA LEU A 151 -5.84 11.88 -9.62
C LEU A 151 -4.58 11.95 -8.74
N ALA A 152 -4.53 11.24 -7.61
CA ALA A 152 -3.34 11.17 -6.79
C ALA A 152 -2.13 10.54 -7.51
N GLY A 153 -2.37 9.70 -8.51
CA GLY A 153 -1.32 9.10 -9.36
C GLY A 153 -0.81 10.03 -10.47
N GLN A 154 -1.33 11.26 -10.55
CA GLN A 154 -0.96 12.24 -11.56
C GLN A 154 -0.23 13.44 -10.95
N GLY A 155 0.56 14.15 -11.76
CA GLY A 155 1.29 15.34 -11.34
C GLY A 155 2.44 15.02 -10.39
N ARG A 156 2.79 15.99 -9.52
CA ARG A 156 3.96 15.91 -8.64
C ARG A 156 3.72 15.05 -7.41
N LEU A 157 4.71 14.25 -7.05
CA LEU A 157 4.77 13.57 -5.76
C LEU A 157 5.52 14.43 -4.75
N PRO A 158 5.16 14.38 -3.46
CA PRO A 158 5.84 15.13 -2.42
C PRO A 158 7.27 14.64 -2.19
N ASP A 159 8.16 15.58 -1.94
CA ASP A 159 9.48 15.31 -1.38
C ASP A 159 9.39 15.00 0.13
N ALA A 160 10.55 14.72 0.77
CA ALA A 160 10.59 14.35 2.19
C ALA A 160 10.04 15.47 3.10
N GLY A 161 10.36 16.74 2.81
CA GLY A 161 9.86 17.89 3.58
C GLY A 161 8.35 18.08 3.42
N GLN A 162 7.85 17.90 2.21
CA GLN A 162 6.42 17.95 1.91
C GLN A 162 5.65 16.77 2.52
N CYS A 163 6.26 15.58 2.58
CA CYS A 163 5.69 14.44 3.31
C CYS A 163 5.53 14.74 4.81
N GLU A 164 6.52 15.38 5.44
CA GLU A 164 6.40 15.79 6.84
C GLU A 164 5.37 16.89 7.05
N ARG A 165 5.20 17.83 6.10
CA ARG A 165 4.08 18.82 6.14
C ARG A 165 2.71 18.13 6.06
N ILE A 166 2.57 17.11 5.20
CA ILE A 166 1.32 16.32 5.14
C ILE A 166 1.10 15.60 6.48
N ALA A 167 2.12 14.93 7.02
CA ALA A 167 2.03 14.19 8.27
C ALA A 167 1.66 15.11 9.45
N ALA A 168 2.23 16.31 9.53
CA ALA A 168 1.95 17.29 10.57
C ALA A 168 0.47 17.73 10.63
N ALA A 169 -0.25 17.70 9.51
CA ALA A 169 -1.69 17.98 9.49
C ALA A 169 -2.54 16.89 10.19
N PHE A 170 -1.93 15.74 10.53
CA PHE A 170 -2.58 14.59 11.16
C PHE A 170 -1.96 14.21 12.53
N ALA A 171 -1.03 15.01 13.05
CA ALA A 171 -0.40 14.82 14.36
C ALA A 171 -1.34 15.11 15.55
#